data_f1f02db9e2577608cd81c3b85e8a9316
#
_entry.id   f1f02db9e2577608cd81c3b85e8a9316
#
_cell.length_a   1.000
_cell.length_b   1.000
_cell.length_c   1.000
_cell.angle_alpha   90.00
_cell.angle_beta   90.00
_cell.angle_gamma   90.00
#
_symmetry.space_group_name_H-M   'P 1'
#
loop_
_entity.id
_entity.type
_entity.pdbx_description
1 polymer ?
#
loop_
_entity_poly.entity_id
_entity_poly.type
_entity_poly.pdbx_seq_one_letter_code
_entity_poly.pdbx_strand_id
1 'polypeptide(L)'
;MLKQEVRDPALYNAIITAIATGCSRLVEIANKVGENTSICTAYLKNLTALGLIKREVPYDEDSSRRSVYTIEDNMFRFWYRFIPENRSVISRGAAELAYKNIEPEISHYMGKAFEEICTHYLWRLLLAGKSPVNFLSLGRWWWRIR
;
A
#
# COMPACT_ATOMS: atom_id res chain seq x y z
N MET A 1 2.80 -17.14 -21.32
CA MET A 1 1.41 -16.95 -20.91
C MET A 1 1.11 -15.62 -20.18
N LEU A 2 2.12 -14.87 -19.73
CA LEU A 2 1.94 -13.58 -19.02
C LEU A 2 1.74 -12.34 -19.93
N LYS A 3 1.91 -12.45 -21.23
CA LYS A 3 1.84 -11.32 -22.17
C LYS A 3 0.42 -10.95 -22.67
N GLN A 4 -0.60 -11.75 -22.37
CA GLN A 4 -1.96 -11.54 -22.89
C GLN A 4 -2.94 -10.87 -21.91
N GLU A 5 -2.61 -10.74 -20.62
CA GLU A 5 -3.51 -10.17 -19.61
C GLU A 5 -3.23 -8.72 -19.24
N VAL A 6 -2.10 -8.15 -19.64
CA VAL A 6 -1.77 -6.74 -19.38
C VAL A 6 -2.24 -5.90 -20.57
N ARG A 7 -3.54 -5.63 -20.65
CA ARG A 7 -4.13 -4.82 -21.75
C ARG A 7 -3.62 -3.39 -21.77
N ASP A 8 -3.24 -2.82 -20.62
CA ASP A 8 -2.68 -1.47 -20.53
C ASP A 8 -1.69 -1.38 -19.35
N PRO A 9 -0.38 -1.57 -19.60
CA PRO A 9 0.65 -1.42 -18.57
C PRO A 9 0.71 -0.01 -17.96
N ALA A 10 0.33 1.03 -18.71
CA ALA A 10 0.36 2.41 -18.23
C ALA A 10 -0.69 2.61 -17.13
N LEU A 11 -1.90 2.05 -17.30
CA LEU A 11 -2.95 2.15 -16.30
C LEU A 11 -2.63 1.34 -15.04
N TYR A 12 -2.01 0.14 -15.15
CA TYR A 12 -1.50 -0.59 -14.00
C TYR A 12 -0.51 0.24 -13.19
N ASN A 13 0.46 0.85 -13.88
CA ASN A 13 1.46 1.70 -13.24
C ASN A 13 0.82 2.94 -12.58
N ALA A 14 -0.14 3.59 -13.24
CA ALA A 14 -0.86 4.73 -12.70
C ALA A 14 -1.65 4.37 -11.42
N ILE A 15 -2.32 3.22 -11.40
CA ILE A 15 -3.07 2.72 -10.23
C ILE A 15 -2.11 2.44 -9.06
N ILE A 16 -1.00 1.74 -9.30
CA ILE A 16 0.00 1.47 -8.24
C ILE A 16 0.58 2.78 -7.71
N THR A 17 0.90 3.73 -8.59
CA THR A 17 1.39 5.06 -8.21
C THR A 17 0.36 5.81 -7.37
N ALA A 18 -0.92 5.79 -7.75
CA ALA A 18 -1.99 6.41 -6.98
C ALA A 18 -2.07 5.83 -5.56
N ILE A 19 -1.98 4.50 -5.42
CA ILE A 19 -1.97 3.82 -4.12
C ILE A 19 -0.72 4.21 -3.31
N ALA A 20 0.46 4.19 -3.91
CA ALA A 20 1.72 4.56 -3.27
C ALA A 20 1.72 6.01 -2.76
N THR A 21 1.05 6.91 -3.48
CA THR A 21 0.93 8.34 -3.14
C THR A 21 -0.24 8.67 -2.21
N GLY A 22 -0.95 7.65 -1.67
CA GLY A 22 -1.91 7.82 -0.59
C GLY A 22 -3.37 7.59 -0.92
N CYS A 23 -3.74 7.39 -2.22
CA CYS A 23 -5.09 7.00 -2.57
C CYS A 23 -5.34 5.54 -2.13
N SER A 24 -6.27 5.33 -1.21
CA SER A 24 -6.51 4.00 -0.66
C SER A 24 -7.87 3.41 -1.04
N ARG A 25 -8.83 4.25 -1.44
CA ARG A 25 -10.18 3.82 -1.79
C ARG A 25 -10.37 3.78 -3.29
N LEU A 26 -11.24 2.86 -3.75
CA LEU A 26 -11.56 2.72 -5.17
C LEU A 26 -11.89 4.06 -5.85
N VAL A 27 -12.73 4.89 -5.23
CA VAL A 27 -13.14 6.18 -5.80
C VAL A 27 -11.97 7.16 -5.87
N GLU A 28 -11.11 7.20 -4.84
CA GLU A 28 -9.91 8.06 -4.82
C GLU A 28 -8.93 7.65 -5.93
N ILE A 29 -8.70 6.33 -6.08
CA ILE A 29 -7.84 5.77 -7.12
C ILE A 29 -8.39 6.10 -8.50
N ALA A 30 -9.69 5.83 -8.74
CA ALA A 30 -10.34 6.09 -10.01
C ALA A 30 -10.25 7.58 -10.41
N ASN A 31 -10.54 8.48 -9.48
CA ASN A 31 -10.41 9.93 -9.71
C ASN A 31 -8.96 10.34 -10.00
N LYS A 32 -7.99 9.76 -9.29
CA LYS A 32 -6.57 10.09 -9.47
C LYS A 32 -6.02 9.66 -10.82
N VAL A 33 -6.47 8.51 -11.34
CA VAL A 33 -6.03 7.99 -12.64
C VAL A 33 -6.88 8.47 -13.82
N GLY A 34 -8.02 9.13 -13.55
CA GLY A 34 -8.92 9.65 -14.59
C GLY A 34 -9.80 8.58 -15.25
N GLU A 35 -10.05 7.47 -14.56
CA GLU A 35 -10.82 6.34 -15.07
C GLU A 35 -12.10 6.09 -14.24
N ASN A 36 -13.05 5.36 -14.80
CA ASN A 36 -14.24 4.98 -14.06
C ASN A 36 -13.95 3.83 -13.06
N THR A 37 -14.77 3.73 -12.02
CA THR A 37 -14.61 2.73 -10.96
C THR A 37 -14.74 1.29 -11.44
N SER A 38 -15.48 1.02 -12.51
CA SER A 38 -15.65 -0.33 -13.07
C SER A 38 -14.34 -0.83 -13.69
N ILE A 39 -13.68 0.03 -14.47
CA ILE A 39 -12.36 -0.26 -15.05
C ILE A 39 -11.34 -0.47 -13.92
N CYS A 40 -11.23 0.49 -13.00
CA CYS A 40 -10.30 0.39 -11.87
C CYS A 40 -10.52 -0.87 -11.04
N THR A 41 -11.77 -1.31 -10.84
CA THR A 41 -12.08 -2.54 -10.10
C THR A 41 -11.46 -3.78 -10.77
N ALA A 42 -11.52 -3.90 -12.10
CA ALA A 42 -10.92 -5.01 -12.81
C ALA A 42 -9.38 -5.04 -12.65
N TYR A 43 -8.73 -3.88 -12.77
CA TYR A 43 -7.28 -3.75 -12.57
C TYR A 43 -6.85 -4.03 -11.14
N LEU A 44 -7.59 -3.53 -10.14
CA LEU A 44 -7.34 -3.80 -8.73
C LEU A 44 -7.50 -5.29 -8.39
N LYS A 45 -8.50 -5.96 -8.97
CA LYS A 45 -8.66 -7.41 -8.85
C LYS A 45 -7.42 -8.17 -9.37
N ASN A 46 -6.92 -7.80 -10.54
CA ASN A 46 -5.74 -8.43 -11.13
C ASN A 46 -4.49 -8.17 -10.28
N LEU A 47 -4.27 -6.93 -9.84
CA LEU A 47 -3.14 -6.59 -8.96
C LEU A 47 -3.18 -7.34 -7.63
N THR A 48 -4.38 -7.54 -7.07
CA THR A 48 -4.57 -8.34 -5.86
C THR A 48 -4.29 -9.82 -6.12
N ALA A 49 -4.75 -10.36 -7.25
CA ALA A 49 -4.46 -11.75 -7.62
C ALA A 49 -2.98 -12.01 -7.88
N LEU A 50 -2.24 -11.00 -8.34
CA LEU A 50 -0.78 -11.04 -8.50
C LEU A 50 -0.01 -10.85 -7.18
N GLY A 51 -0.68 -10.56 -6.06
CA GLY A 51 -0.04 -10.31 -4.78
C GLY A 51 0.72 -8.97 -4.69
N LEU A 52 0.50 -8.04 -5.63
CA LEU A 52 1.16 -6.73 -5.63
C LEU A 52 0.49 -5.74 -4.68
N ILE A 53 -0.82 -5.86 -4.55
CA ILE A 53 -1.61 -5.08 -3.59
C ILE A 53 -2.51 -6.02 -2.77
N LYS A 54 -2.90 -5.56 -1.60
CA LYS A 54 -3.92 -6.22 -0.78
C LYS A 54 -5.09 -5.28 -0.54
N ARG A 55 -6.27 -5.88 -0.37
CA ARG A 55 -7.48 -5.20 0.07
C ARG A 55 -7.67 -5.49 1.55
N GLU A 56 -7.65 -4.46 2.36
CA GLU A 56 -7.88 -4.54 3.79
C GLU A 56 -9.28 -4.01 4.13
N VAL A 57 -9.92 -4.62 5.12
CA VAL A 57 -11.17 -4.13 5.74
C VAL A 57 -10.88 -3.83 7.21
N PRO A 58 -11.60 -2.90 7.87
CA PRO A 58 -11.44 -2.67 9.30
C PRO A 58 -11.66 -3.96 10.08
N TYR A 59 -10.90 -4.15 11.15
CA TYR A 59 -11.09 -5.28 12.05
C TYR A 59 -12.54 -5.30 12.57
N ASP A 60 -13.14 -6.49 12.60
CA ASP A 60 -14.52 -6.72 13.06
C ASP A 60 -15.62 -6.08 12.19
N GLU A 61 -15.33 -5.78 10.92
CA GLU A 61 -16.33 -5.31 9.98
C GLU A 61 -16.45 -6.22 8.73
N ASP A 62 -17.65 -6.69 8.46
CA ASP A 62 -17.97 -7.41 7.21
C ASP A 62 -18.19 -6.47 6.01
N SER A 63 -18.16 -5.16 6.25
CA SER A 63 -18.53 -4.15 5.27
C SER A 63 -17.40 -3.86 4.27
N SER A 64 -17.62 -4.23 3.01
CA SER A 64 -16.75 -3.86 1.88
C SER A 64 -16.65 -2.34 1.62
N ARG A 65 -17.56 -1.53 2.18
CA ARG A 65 -17.64 -0.07 1.97
C ARG A 65 -16.46 0.70 2.56
N ARG A 66 -15.78 0.13 3.56
CA ARG A 66 -14.62 0.75 4.23
C ARG A 66 -13.30 0.12 3.82
N SER A 67 -13.32 -0.77 2.83
CA SER A 67 -12.10 -1.40 2.36
C SER A 67 -11.13 -0.39 1.76
N VAL A 68 -9.84 -0.64 1.99
CA VAL A 68 -8.73 0.12 1.44
C VAL A 68 -7.79 -0.81 0.69
N TYR A 69 -7.12 -0.26 -0.32
CA TYR A 69 -6.08 -0.95 -1.08
C TYR A 69 -4.71 -0.45 -0.64
N THR A 70 -3.78 -1.38 -0.47
CA THR A 70 -2.41 -1.05 -0.08
C THR A 70 -1.44 -1.93 -0.87
N ILE A 71 -0.24 -1.41 -1.14
CA ILE A 71 0.84 -2.20 -1.74
C ILE A 71 1.35 -3.19 -0.69
N GLU A 72 1.49 -4.46 -1.08
CA GLU A 72 1.88 -5.56 -0.19
C GLU A 72 3.34 -5.44 0.24
N ASP A 73 4.24 -5.30 -0.72
CA ASP A 73 5.67 -5.23 -0.48
C ASP A 73 6.13 -3.82 -0.09
N ASN A 74 6.85 -3.70 1.04
CA ASN A 74 7.30 -2.43 1.58
C ASN A 74 8.37 -1.76 0.70
N MET A 75 9.26 -2.54 0.06
CA MET A 75 10.27 -1.99 -0.84
C MET A 75 9.62 -1.46 -2.11
N PHE A 76 8.66 -2.19 -2.66
CA PHE A 76 7.87 -1.78 -3.82
C PHE A 76 7.05 -0.51 -3.53
N ARG A 77 6.43 -0.43 -2.34
CA ARG A 77 5.74 0.76 -1.86
C ARG A 77 6.68 1.96 -1.74
N PHE A 78 7.89 1.77 -1.17
CA PHE A 78 8.91 2.81 -1.09
C PHE A 78 9.32 3.32 -2.47
N TRP A 79 9.58 2.39 -3.39
CA TRP A 79 10.00 2.73 -4.74
C TRP A 79 8.97 3.59 -5.46
N TYR A 80 7.69 3.17 -5.49
CA TYR A 80 6.62 3.90 -6.16
C TYR A 80 6.29 5.24 -5.50
N ARG A 81 6.50 5.37 -4.19
CA ARG A 81 6.26 6.60 -3.46
C ARG A 81 7.30 7.66 -3.74
N PHE A 82 8.59 7.31 -3.75
CA PHE A 82 9.68 8.27 -3.66
C PHE A 82 10.60 8.32 -4.89
N ILE A 83 10.84 7.19 -5.56
CA ILE A 83 11.85 7.14 -6.60
C ILE A 83 11.42 7.87 -7.88
N PRO A 84 10.19 7.76 -8.40
CA PRO A 84 9.80 8.43 -9.64
C PRO A 84 9.97 9.94 -9.59
N GLU A 85 9.61 10.60 -8.50
CA GLU A 85 9.73 12.05 -8.32
C GLU A 85 11.20 12.51 -8.18
N ASN A 86 12.06 11.66 -7.66
CA ASN A 86 13.48 11.95 -7.46
C ASN A 86 14.41 11.37 -8.54
N ARG A 87 13.83 10.73 -9.60
CA ARG A 87 14.60 10.01 -10.62
C ARG A 87 15.68 10.86 -11.29
N SER A 88 15.39 12.13 -11.59
CA SER A 88 16.33 13.02 -12.30
C SER A 88 17.58 13.32 -11.45
N VAL A 89 17.43 13.50 -10.14
CA VAL A 89 18.56 13.77 -9.24
C VAL A 89 19.34 12.51 -8.92
N ILE A 90 18.64 11.38 -8.75
CA ILE A 90 19.25 10.06 -8.51
C ILE A 90 20.12 9.65 -9.72
N SER A 91 19.60 9.78 -10.95
CA SER A 91 20.33 9.40 -12.16
C SER A 91 21.59 10.23 -12.41
N ARG A 92 21.70 11.41 -11.78
CA ARG A 92 22.88 12.28 -11.81
C ARG A 92 23.84 12.05 -10.64
N GLY A 93 23.61 11.00 -9.84
CA GLY A 93 24.45 10.69 -8.67
C GLY A 93 24.19 11.57 -7.44
N ALA A 94 23.15 12.41 -7.45
CA ALA A 94 22.83 13.31 -6.34
C ALA A 94 21.87 12.64 -5.32
N ALA A 95 22.22 11.46 -4.82
CA ALA A 95 21.43 10.68 -3.87
C ALA A 95 21.14 11.43 -2.56
N GLU A 96 22.08 12.22 -2.07
CA GLU A 96 21.94 13.08 -0.89
C GLU A 96 20.79 14.10 -1.04
N LEU A 97 20.66 14.68 -2.25
CA LEU A 97 19.58 15.62 -2.53
C LEU A 97 18.21 14.90 -2.57
N ALA A 98 18.18 13.71 -3.17
CA ALA A 98 16.97 12.88 -3.14
C ALA A 98 16.57 12.51 -1.70
N TYR A 99 17.54 12.16 -0.85
CA TYR A 99 17.30 11.86 0.56
C TYR A 99 16.68 13.05 1.29
N LYS A 100 17.23 14.25 1.13
CA LYS A 100 16.68 15.48 1.75
C LYS A 100 15.24 15.77 1.34
N ASN A 101 14.86 15.43 0.10
CA ASN A 101 13.48 15.58 -0.36
C ASN A 101 12.54 14.56 0.30
N ILE A 102 13.03 13.36 0.60
CA ILE A 102 12.26 12.25 1.15
C ILE A 102 12.18 12.31 2.68
N GLU A 103 13.23 12.76 3.34
CA GLU A 103 13.41 12.73 4.81
C GLU A 103 12.19 13.26 5.60
N PRO A 104 11.54 14.39 5.22
CA PRO A 104 10.36 14.89 5.94
C PRO A 104 9.18 13.94 5.96
N GLU A 105 9.06 13.08 4.94
CA GLU A 105 7.94 12.14 4.80
C GLU A 105 8.25 10.74 5.34
N ILE A 106 9.51 10.42 5.58
CA ILE A 106 9.95 9.06 5.95
C ILE A 106 9.29 8.58 7.25
N SER A 107 9.18 9.45 8.24
CA SER A 107 8.57 9.09 9.53
C SER A 107 7.11 8.66 9.37
N HIS A 108 6.34 9.41 8.61
CA HIS A 108 4.95 9.06 8.30
C HIS A 108 4.85 7.78 7.46
N TYR A 109 5.71 7.64 6.46
CA TYR A 109 5.79 6.45 5.62
C TYR A 109 6.10 5.18 6.44
N MET A 110 7.05 5.27 7.38
CA MET A 110 7.46 4.15 8.22
C MET A 110 6.39 3.69 9.20
N GLY A 111 5.40 4.54 9.54
CA GLY A 111 4.33 4.18 10.47
C GLY A 111 3.62 2.87 10.10
N LYS A 112 3.30 2.69 8.81
CA LYS A 112 2.68 1.44 8.35
C LYS A 112 3.61 0.23 8.44
N ALA A 113 4.88 0.37 8.05
CA ALA A 113 5.86 -0.70 8.19
C ALA A 113 6.07 -1.08 9.66
N PHE A 114 6.06 -0.09 10.55
CA PHE A 114 6.16 -0.32 11.98
C PHE A 114 4.95 -1.07 12.55
N GLU A 115 3.72 -0.75 12.10
CA GLU A 115 2.52 -1.53 12.48
C GLU A 115 2.65 -3.01 12.09
N GLU A 116 3.17 -3.30 10.90
CA GLU A 116 3.39 -4.68 10.44
C GLU A 116 4.45 -5.39 11.29
N ILE A 117 5.55 -4.71 11.61
CA ILE A 117 6.59 -5.23 12.51
C ILE A 117 6.00 -5.53 13.89
N CYS A 118 5.23 -4.62 14.47
CA CYS A 118 4.56 -4.82 15.75
C CYS A 118 3.62 -6.02 15.72
N THR A 119 2.83 -6.18 14.66
CA THR A 119 1.92 -7.32 14.49
C THR A 119 2.70 -8.64 14.49
N HIS A 120 3.77 -8.74 13.70
CA HIS A 120 4.62 -9.93 13.67
C HIS A 120 5.30 -10.19 15.02
N TYR A 121 5.74 -9.15 15.71
CA TYR A 121 6.36 -9.28 17.02
C TYR A 121 5.38 -9.80 18.07
N LEU A 122 4.14 -9.30 18.11
CA LEU A 122 3.10 -9.77 19.02
C LEU A 122 2.77 -11.25 18.78
N TRP A 123 2.64 -11.68 17.54
CA TRP A 123 2.46 -13.09 17.20
C TRP A 123 3.64 -13.96 17.67
N ARG A 124 4.87 -13.49 17.51
CA ARG A 124 6.05 -14.21 18.02
C ARG A 124 6.03 -14.34 19.54
N LEU A 125 5.63 -13.30 20.25
CA LEU A 125 5.49 -13.36 21.72
C LEU A 125 4.42 -14.37 22.13
N LEU A 126 3.26 -14.38 21.46
CA LEU A 126 2.17 -15.31 21.75
C LEU A 126 2.63 -16.76 21.54
N LEU A 127 3.22 -17.07 20.39
CA LEU A 127 3.70 -18.40 20.05
C LEU A 127 4.84 -18.87 20.99
N ALA A 128 5.63 -17.95 21.52
CA ALA A 128 6.68 -18.25 22.50
C ALA A 128 6.16 -18.36 23.96
N GLY A 129 4.84 -18.20 24.19
CA GLY A 129 4.26 -18.20 25.54
C GLY A 129 4.68 -17.01 26.41
N LYS A 130 5.14 -15.91 25.78
CA LYS A 130 5.65 -14.69 26.46
C LYS A 130 4.70 -13.50 26.32
N SER A 131 3.56 -13.69 25.68
CA SER A 131 2.57 -12.61 25.53
C SER A 131 1.87 -12.34 26.85
N PRO A 132 1.71 -11.07 27.27
CA PRO A 132 0.96 -10.72 28.48
C PRO A 132 -0.56 -10.94 28.34
N VAL A 133 -1.04 -11.10 27.11
CA VAL A 133 -2.46 -11.33 26.78
C VAL A 133 -2.59 -12.42 25.73
N ASN A 134 -3.65 -13.20 25.80
CA ASN A 134 -3.99 -14.15 24.75
C ASN A 134 -4.94 -13.49 23.75
N PHE A 135 -4.66 -13.68 22.46
CA PHE A 135 -5.51 -13.21 21.36
C PHE A 135 -5.55 -14.27 20.26
N LEU A 136 -6.66 -14.33 19.55
CA LEU A 136 -6.87 -15.25 18.42
C LEU A 136 -6.64 -14.56 17.07
N SER A 137 -6.74 -13.23 17.04
CA SER A 137 -6.53 -12.44 15.83
C SER A 137 -6.05 -11.05 16.19
N LEU A 138 -5.37 -10.42 15.24
CA LEU A 138 -4.93 -9.03 15.28
C LEU A 138 -5.36 -8.38 13.97
N GLY A 139 -5.90 -7.19 14.04
CA GLY A 139 -6.33 -6.45 12.87
C GLY A 139 -6.21 -4.95 13.06
N ARG A 140 -6.17 -4.24 11.93
CA ARG A 140 -6.19 -2.79 11.93
C ARG A 140 -7.62 -2.31 12.04
N TRP A 141 -7.80 -1.21 12.80
CA TRP A 141 -9.07 -0.53 12.90
C TRP A 141 -8.94 0.94 12.50
N TRP A 142 -9.89 1.46 11.73
CA TRP A 142 -9.93 2.88 11.35
C TRP A 142 -11.37 3.39 11.31
N TRP A 143 -11.54 4.64 11.70
CA TRP A 143 -12.82 5.33 11.69
C TRP A 143 -12.89 6.36 10.56
N ARG A 144 -14.09 6.60 10.07
CA ARG A 144 -14.33 7.72 9.16
C ARG A 144 -14.64 8.95 10.00
N ILE A 145 -13.71 9.89 10.09
CA ILE A 145 -14.03 11.24 10.56
C ILE A 145 -14.92 11.86 9.48
N ARG A 146 -16.12 12.27 9.86
CA ARG A 146 -17.07 12.98 8.99
C ARG A 146 -16.64 14.42 8.81
#